data_45b47e7df9d108b0db77828125b7a5da
#
_entry.id   45b47e7df9d108b0db77828125b7a5da
#
_cell.length_a   1.000
_cell.length_b   1.000
_cell.length_c   1.000
_cell.angle_alpha   90.00
_cell.angle_beta   90.00
_cell.angle_gamma   90.00
#
_symmetry.space_group_name_H-M   'P 1'
#
loop_
_entity.id
_entity.type
_entity.pdbx_description
1 polymer ?
#
loop_
_entity_poly.entity_id
_entity_poly.type
_entity_poly.pdbx_seq_one_letter_code
_entity_poly.pdbx_strand_id
1 'polypeptide(L)'
;EARPIPGTDGAVDPFFSPDGQWLGFFAGGKLKKVSVNGGAAITLGDATSPRGASWGSLGTIAFSPSALSPLQQVPDAGGASQPLTHLDKGENTNRLPEFLPGGRALLFTAGMAVPAMLTNAQIAVQSATGERRNLIPGGAHPRYAPSGHLVYAQGANLMAVPFDPQRLAVAGAAVPVVEGVVQSPATGATQYSISTTGSLVYVAGGVQGTQRKLVWVARNGKEEPLAAPPHAYQNPRLSPDGRRIAVSIAEQETQAWLYDLSRDTLS
;
A
#
# COMPACT_ATOMS: atom_id res chain seq x y z
N GLU A 1 -2.62 -6.16 26.29
CA GLU A 1 -3.96 -6.19 25.72
C GLU A 1 -3.99 -5.29 24.49
N ALA A 2 -4.51 -5.80 23.36
CA ALA A 2 -4.57 -5.04 22.11
C ALA A 2 -5.56 -3.87 22.25
N ARG A 3 -5.20 -2.70 21.75
CA ARG A 3 -6.06 -1.50 21.77
C ARG A 3 -6.06 -0.80 20.43
N PRO A 4 -7.21 -0.32 19.94
CA PRO A 4 -7.25 0.53 18.78
C PRO A 4 -6.45 1.81 18.98
N ILE A 5 -5.89 2.37 17.91
CA ILE A 5 -5.29 3.70 17.97
C ILE A 5 -6.44 4.71 18.04
N PRO A 6 -6.52 5.57 19.07
CA PRO A 6 -7.58 6.56 19.19
C PRO A 6 -7.64 7.49 17.97
N GLY A 7 -8.86 7.80 17.51
CA GLY A 7 -9.10 8.67 16.35
C GLY A 7 -8.96 8.00 15.00
N THR A 8 -8.88 6.64 14.94
CA THR A 8 -8.82 5.87 13.69
C THR A 8 -10.14 5.16 13.36
N ASP A 9 -11.26 5.62 13.89
CA ASP A 9 -12.58 5.05 13.61
C ASP A 9 -12.87 5.05 12.11
N GLY A 10 -13.24 3.89 11.58
CA GLY A 10 -13.48 3.68 10.15
C GLY A 10 -12.24 3.76 9.25
N ALA A 11 -11.04 3.66 9.82
CA ALA A 11 -9.79 3.74 9.06
C ALA A 11 -9.60 2.58 8.08
N VAL A 12 -9.25 2.93 6.85
CA VAL A 12 -8.88 1.98 5.78
C VAL A 12 -7.55 2.40 5.16
N ASP A 13 -6.89 1.46 4.47
CA ASP A 13 -5.62 1.64 3.75
C ASP A 13 -4.54 2.38 4.57
N PRO A 14 -4.15 1.88 5.76
CA PRO A 14 -3.12 2.49 6.57
C PRO A 14 -1.74 2.44 5.89
N PHE A 15 -0.94 3.49 6.09
CA PHE A 15 0.45 3.57 5.61
C PHE A 15 1.30 4.38 6.58
N PHE A 16 2.60 4.05 6.67
CA PHE A 16 3.53 4.73 7.57
C PHE A 16 4.19 5.95 6.93
N SER A 17 4.55 6.93 7.77
CA SER A 17 5.58 7.91 7.43
C SER A 17 6.95 7.22 7.28
N PRO A 18 7.90 7.80 6.53
CA PRO A 18 9.23 7.22 6.32
C PRO A 18 10.03 6.97 7.60
N ASP A 19 9.80 7.78 8.64
CA ASP A 19 10.41 7.64 9.97
C ASP A 19 9.66 6.68 10.90
N GLY A 20 8.48 6.18 10.45
CA GLY A 20 7.62 5.27 11.23
C GLY A 20 6.95 5.90 12.44
N GLN A 21 6.95 7.23 12.57
CA GLN A 21 6.36 7.93 13.72
C GLN A 21 4.89 8.30 13.51
N TRP A 22 4.43 8.29 12.26
CA TRP A 22 3.06 8.63 11.89
C TRP A 22 2.41 7.52 11.08
N LEU A 23 1.13 7.37 11.26
CA LEU A 23 0.26 6.54 10.45
C LEU A 23 -0.67 7.44 9.63
N GLY A 24 -0.60 7.33 8.30
CA GLY A 24 -1.59 7.89 7.39
C GLY A 24 -2.70 6.87 7.15
N PHE A 25 -3.93 7.31 6.94
CA PHE A 25 -5.11 6.47 6.70
C PHE A 25 -6.24 7.25 6.08
N PHE A 26 -7.24 6.57 5.58
CA PHE A 26 -8.47 7.19 5.11
C PHE A 26 -9.63 6.85 6.06
N ALA A 27 -10.44 7.87 6.40
CA ALA A 27 -11.66 7.71 7.19
C ALA A 27 -12.63 8.86 6.95
N GLY A 28 -13.93 8.55 6.86
CA GLY A 28 -14.98 9.56 6.68
C GLY A 28 -14.81 10.41 5.42
N GLY A 29 -14.32 9.83 4.33
CA GLY A 29 -14.09 10.55 3.07
C GLY A 29 -12.89 11.51 3.09
N LYS A 30 -11.97 11.33 4.04
CA LYS A 30 -10.78 12.18 4.23
C LYS A 30 -9.50 11.35 4.31
N LEU A 31 -8.41 11.93 3.82
CA LEU A 31 -7.05 11.51 4.15
C LEU A 31 -6.67 12.14 5.50
N LYS A 32 -6.20 11.33 6.42
CA LYS A 32 -5.82 11.72 7.77
C LYS A 32 -4.46 11.16 8.16
N LYS A 33 -3.84 11.74 9.19
CA LYS A 33 -2.67 11.17 9.88
C LYS A 33 -2.84 11.21 11.39
N VAL A 34 -2.20 10.28 12.09
CA VAL A 34 -2.14 10.22 13.55
C VAL A 34 -0.75 9.75 13.98
N SER A 35 -0.25 10.19 15.13
CA SER A 35 0.98 9.63 15.70
C SER A 35 0.78 8.15 16.06
N VAL A 36 1.79 7.32 15.83
CA VAL A 36 1.78 5.90 16.27
C VAL A 36 1.67 5.74 17.79
N ASN A 37 1.96 6.81 18.54
CA ASN A 37 1.80 6.86 19.99
C ASN A 37 0.40 7.32 20.42
N GLY A 38 -0.52 7.53 19.48
CA GLY A 38 -1.87 8.04 19.72
C GLY A 38 -1.94 9.57 19.65
N GLY A 39 -3.14 10.09 19.88
CA GLY A 39 -3.45 11.53 19.81
C GLY A 39 -4.59 11.84 18.86
N ALA A 40 -4.85 13.12 18.62
CA ALA A 40 -5.87 13.56 17.70
C ALA A 40 -5.43 13.31 16.24
N ALA A 41 -6.32 12.74 15.43
CA ALA A 41 -6.08 12.59 14.00
C ALA A 41 -6.17 13.94 13.29
N ILE A 42 -5.23 14.22 12.41
CA ILE A 42 -5.14 15.46 11.62
C ILE A 42 -5.65 15.17 10.21
N THR A 43 -6.60 15.96 9.73
CA THR A 43 -7.09 15.87 8.35
C THR A 43 -6.13 16.59 7.41
N LEU A 44 -5.76 15.91 6.31
CA LEU A 44 -4.84 16.41 5.28
C LEU A 44 -5.54 16.77 3.97
N GLY A 45 -6.64 16.10 3.62
CA GLY A 45 -7.35 16.34 2.36
C GLY A 45 -8.61 15.51 2.19
N ASP A 46 -9.31 15.73 1.09
CA ASP A 46 -10.51 14.98 0.70
C ASP A 46 -10.14 13.70 -0.05
N ALA A 47 -10.84 12.61 0.28
CA ALA A 47 -10.64 11.31 -0.36
C ALA A 47 -11.93 10.48 -0.24
N THR A 48 -12.89 10.73 -1.13
CA THR A 48 -14.25 10.18 -1.02
C THR A 48 -14.35 8.69 -1.34
N SER A 49 -13.45 8.17 -2.19
CA SER A 49 -13.38 6.74 -2.54
C SER A 49 -11.93 6.36 -2.82
N PRO A 50 -11.06 6.38 -1.79
CA PRO A 50 -9.61 6.27 -1.94
C PRO A 50 -9.17 4.94 -2.53
N ARG A 51 -8.00 4.94 -3.13
CA ARG A 51 -7.35 3.77 -3.72
C ARG A 51 -5.86 3.76 -3.41
N GLY A 52 -5.53 3.89 -2.11
CA GLY A 52 -4.18 3.81 -1.59
C GLY A 52 -3.43 5.14 -1.55
N ALA A 53 -2.38 5.15 -0.74
CA ALA A 53 -1.44 6.26 -0.59
C ALA A 53 -0.03 5.76 -0.29
N SER A 54 0.95 6.67 -0.47
CA SER A 54 2.35 6.47 -0.10
C SER A 54 2.92 7.77 0.45
N TRP A 55 3.73 7.68 1.50
CA TRP A 55 4.38 8.81 2.13
C TRP A 55 5.86 8.85 1.72
N GLY A 56 6.23 9.88 0.97
CA GLY A 56 7.60 10.07 0.50
C GLY A 56 8.51 10.71 1.54
N SER A 57 9.80 10.45 1.44
CA SER A 57 10.83 10.96 2.35
C SER A 57 11.06 12.49 2.25
N LEU A 58 10.45 13.14 1.25
CA LEU A 58 10.53 14.58 1.05
C LEU A 58 9.34 15.36 1.64
N GLY A 59 8.60 14.77 2.58
CA GLY A 59 7.46 15.41 3.26
C GLY A 59 6.21 15.54 2.38
N THR A 60 6.04 14.64 1.40
CA THR A 60 4.89 14.63 0.49
C THR A 60 4.17 13.30 0.58
N ILE A 61 2.84 13.34 0.60
CA ILE A 61 1.97 12.17 0.51
C ILE A 61 1.32 12.15 -0.88
N ALA A 62 1.57 11.08 -1.65
CA ALA A 62 0.86 10.78 -2.88
C ALA A 62 -0.35 9.89 -2.54
N PHE A 63 -1.51 10.19 -3.10
CA PHE A 63 -2.74 9.43 -2.83
C PHE A 63 -3.71 9.45 -4.00
N SER A 64 -4.56 8.43 -4.05
CA SER A 64 -5.69 8.38 -4.98
C SER A 64 -6.96 8.80 -4.23
N PRO A 65 -7.54 9.99 -4.52
CA PRO A 65 -8.67 10.51 -3.77
C PRO A 65 -10.00 9.84 -4.11
N SER A 66 -10.09 9.25 -5.30
CA SER A 66 -11.32 8.60 -5.77
C SER A 66 -11.04 7.40 -6.68
N ALA A 67 -12.09 6.62 -6.94
CA ALA A 67 -11.98 5.45 -7.80
C ALA A 67 -11.64 5.78 -9.26
N LEU A 68 -12.01 6.97 -9.72
CA LEU A 68 -11.87 7.43 -11.10
C LEU A 68 -11.12 8.78 -11.13
N SER A 69 -9.84 8.75 -10.79
CA SER A 69 -9.01 9.96 -10.74
C SER A 69 -7.54 9.66 -11.01
N PRO A 70 -6.77 10.67 -11.45
CA PRO A 70 -5.32 10.64 -11.30
C PRO A 70 -4.92 10.69 -9.81
N LEU A 71 -3.65 10.49 -9.52
CA LEU A 71 -3.09 10.70 -8.19
C LEU A 71 -2.99 12.19 -7.88
N GLN A 72 -3.17 12.50 -6.62
CA GLN A 72 -2.88 13.81 -6.04
C GLN A 72 -1.73 13.71 -5.04
N GLN A 73 -1.19 14.85 -4.69
CA GLN A 73 -0.19 15.01 -3.63
C GLN A 73 -0.63 16.09 -2.65
N VAL A 74 -0.21 15.94 -1.40
CA VAL A 74 -0.40 16.92 -0.34
C VAL A 74 0.85 16.96 0.52
N PRO A 75 1.31 18.14 1.01
CA PRO A 75 2.35 18.19 2.03
C PRO A 75 1.93 17.43 3.29
N ASP A 76 2.83 16.71 3.90
CA ASP A 76 2.53 15.99 5.15
C ASP A 76 2.23 16.92 6.33
N ALA A 77 2.68 18.17 6.28
CA ALA A 77 2.29 19.23 7.21
C ALA A 77 0.86 19.73 7.00
N GLY A 78 0.18 19.28 5.93
CA GLY A 78 -1.13 19.80 5.51
C GLY A 78 -1.00 20.89 4.45
N GLY A 79 -2.14 21.28 3.87
CA GLY A 79 -2.21 22.29 2.81
C GLY A 79 -3.14 21.86 1.68
N ALA A 80 -3.12 22.59 0.57
CA ALA A 80 -3.94 22.27 -0.60
C ALA A 80 -3.38 21.05 -1.34
N SER A 81 -4.23 20.08 -1.62
CA SER A 81 -3.89 18.98 -2.52
C SER A 81 -3.72 19.47 -3.95
N GLN A 82 -2.75 18.91 -4.67
CA GLN A 82 -2.45 19.26 -6.05
C GLN A 82 -2.38 17.99 -6.92
N PRO A 83 -2.71 18.08 -8.23
CA PRO A 83 -2.51 16.98 -9.16
C PRO A 83 -1.04 16.53 -9.16
N LEU A 84 -0.81 15.20 -9.16
CA LEU A 84 0.53 14.61 -9.23
C LEU A 84 0.75 13.86 -10.56
N THR A 85 -0.27 13.14 -11.02
CA THR A 85 -0.22 12.41 -12.29
C THR A 85 -1.33 12.89 -13.23
N HIS A 86 -1.31 12.43 -14.47
CA HIS A 86 -2.39 12.58 -15.43
C HIS A 86 -2.84 11.20 -15.93
N LEU A 87 -4.03 11.14 -16.50
CA LEU A 87 -4.56 9.92 -17.10
C LEU A 87 -4.19 9.89 -18.58
N ASP A 88 -3.57 8.80 -19.03
CA ASP A 88 -3.29 8.55 -20.42
C ASP A 88 -4.54 8.02 -21.17
N LYS A 89 -4.46 7.96 -22.49
CA LYS A 89 -5.54 7.41 -23.31
C LYS A 89 -5.83 5.95 -22.92
N GLY A 90 -7.10 5.68 -22.59
CA GLY A 90 -7.53 4.34 -22.17
C GLY A 90 -7.43 4.11 -20.66
N GLU A 91 -7.14 5.15 -19.89
CA GLU A 91 -7.15 5.13 -18.44
C GLU A 91 -8.27 6.01 -17.89
N ASN A 92 -8.81 5.63 -16.74
CA ASN A 92 -9.68 6.50 -15.95
C ASN A 92 -9.26 6.53 -14.47
N THR A 93 -8.15 5.87 -14.14
CA THR A 93 -7.64 5.79 -12.76
C THR A 93 -6.13 5.59 -12.73
N ASN A 94 -5.49 6.31 -11.80
CA ASN A 94 -4.17 5.97 -11.26
C ASN A 94 -4.33 5.72 -9.75
N ARG A 95 -3.73 4.64 -9.23
CA ARG A 95 -3.98 4.16 -7.87
C ARG A 95 -2.80 3.39 -7.28
N LEU A 96 -2.87 3.10 -5.96
CA LEU A 96 -1.92 2.28 -5.24
C LEU A 96 -0.48 2.78 -5.43
N PRO A 97 -0.22 4.08 -5.12
CA PRO A 97 1.10 4.66 -5.31
C PRO A 97 2.13 4.08 -4.35
N GLU A 98 3.40 4.12 -4.77
CA GLU A 98 4.57 3.80 -3.95
C GLU A 98 5.73 4.71 -4.32
N PHE A 99 6.17 5.56 -3.40
CA PHE A 99 7.39 6.33 -3.59
C PHE A 99 8.62 5.41 -3.59
N LEU A 100 9.49 5.58 -4.57
CA LEU A 100 10.81 4.95 -4.56
C LEU A 100 11.70 5.59 -3.47
N PRO A 101 12.72 4.86 -2.99
CA PRO A 101 13.69 5.42 -2.04
C PRO A 101 14.24 6.77 -2.50
N GLY A 102 14.31 7.74 -1.57
CA GLY A 102 14.71 9.11 -1.87
C GLY A 102 13.57 10.01 -2.38
N GLY A 103 12.36 9.50 -2.58
CA GLY A 103 11.17 10.30 -2.92
C GLY A 103 11.18 10.95 -4.31
N ARG A 104 12.12 10.59 -5.19
CA ARG A 104 12.32 11.23 -6.50
C ARG A 104 11.56 10.59 -7.65
N ALA A 105 10.90 9.48 -7.41
CA ALA A 105 10.03 8.82 -8.37
C ALA A 105 8.92 8.06 -7.65
N LEU A 106 7.83 7.83 -8.38
CA LEU A 106 6.63 7.20 -7.88
C LEU A 106 6.23 6.05 -8.80
N LEU A 107 6.05 4.86 -8.24
CA LEU A 107 5.39 3.74 -8.89
C LEU A 107 3.89 3.81 -8.63
N PHE A 108 3.05 3.38 -9.56
CA PHE A 108 1.61 3.29 -9.36
C PHE A 108 0.96 2.31 -10.33
N THR A 109 -0.26 1.94 -10.03
CA THR A 109 -1.12 1.19 -10.95
C THR A 109 -1.95 2.16 -11.77
N ALA A 110 -1.90 2.03 -13.08
CA ALA A 110 -2.73 2.75 -14.03
C ALA A 110 -3.67 1.78 -14.76
N GLY A 111 -4.85 2.22 -15.14
CA GLY A 111 -5.79 1.35 -15.86
C GLY A 111 -7.20 1.91 -15.99
N MET A 112 -8.11 1.03 -16.40
CA MET A 112 -9.54 1.31 -16.54
C MET A 112 -10.30 0.66 -15.39
N ALA A 113 -10.82 1.45 -14.47
CA ALA A 113 -11.77 0.98 -13.47
C ALA A 113 -13.18 0.96 -14.06
N VAL A 114 -13.77 -0.21 -14.11
CA VAL A 114 -15.19 -0.44 -14.40
C VAL A 114 -15.88 -1.00 -13.18
N PRO A 115 -17.23 -0.95 -13.06
CA PRO A 115 -17.90 -1.51 -11.90
C PRO A 115 -17.44 -2.94 -11.60
N ALA A 116 -16.97 -3.18 -10.37
CA ALA A 116 -16.47 -4.44 -9.84
C ALA A 116 -15.18 -5.01 -10.48
N MET A 117 -14.46 -4.25 -11.33
CA MET A 117 -13.24 -4.75 -11.98
C MET A 117 -12.24 -3.63 -12.28
N LEU A 118 -10.95 -3.92 -12.18
CA LEU A 118 -9.86 -3.15 -12.74
C LEU A 118 -9.36 -3.87 -14.00
N THR A 119 -9.51 -3.23 -15.16
CA THR A 119 -9.10 -3.80 -16.46
C THR A 119 -7.93 -3.02 -17.06
N ASN A 120 -7.19 -3.65 -17.96
CA ASN A 120 -6.01 -3.04 -18.60
C ASN A 120 -5.02 -2.45 -17.59
N ALA A 121 -4.92 -3.08 -16.41
CA ALA A 121 -4.00 -2.64 -15.38
C ALA A 121 -2.56 -2.73 -15.88
N GLN A 122 -1.78 -1.73 -15.54
CA GLN A 122 -0.35 -1.71 -15.80
C GLN A 122 0.38 -0.97 -14.68
N ILE A 123 1.60 -1.34 -14.44
CA ILE A 123 2.46 -0.59 -13.54
C ILE A 123 3.15 0.50 -14.34
N ALA A 124 3.02 1.72 -13.85
CA ALA A 124 3.71 2.89 -14.36
C ALA A 124 4.67 3.45 -13.32
N VAL A 125 5.69 4.15 -13.77
CA VAL A 125 6.59 4.96 -12.97
C VAL A 125 6.59 6.39 -13.48
N GLN A 126 6.62 7.36 -12.56
CA GLN A 126 6.77 8.77 -12.88
C GLN A 126 7.94 9.36 -12.09
N SER A 127 8.83 10.06 -12.77
CA SER A 127 9.93 10.80 -12.14
C SER A 127 9.42 12.08 -11.46
N ALA A 128 10.24 12.70 -10.62
CA ALA A 128 9.94 14.01 -10.01
C ALA A 128 9.79 15.13 -11.06
N THR A 129 10.36 14.97 -12.25
CA THR A 129 10.21 15.90 -13.37
C THR A 129 8.94 15.70 -14.17
N GLY A 130 8.11 14.70 -13.81
CA GLY A 130 6.85 14.37 -14.47
C GLY A 130 6.99 13.41 -15.67
N GLU A 131 8.21 12.97 -15.99
CA GLU A 131 8.40 11.96 -17.05
C GLU A 131 7.80 10.62 -16.59
N ARG A 132 6.85 10.09 -17.38
CA ARG A 132 6.16 8.84 -17.11
C ARG A 132 6.57 7.74 -18.07
N ARG A 133 6.66 6.50 -17.56
CA ARG A 133 6.87 5.28 -18.35
C ARG A 133 5.97 4.16 -17.83
N ASN A 134 5.42 3.39 -18.76
CA ASN A 134 4.70 2.16 -18.45
C ASN A 134 5.72 1.01 -18.39
N LEU A 135 5.72 0.26 -17.28
CA LEU A 135 6.73 -0.76 -17.01
C LEU A 135 6.22 -2.18 -17.26
N ILE A 136 5.04 -2.53 -16.74
CA ILE A 136 4.56 -3.91 -16.69
C ILE A 136 3.07 -3.94 -17.03
N PRO A 137 2.70 -4.49 -18.19
CA PRO A 137 1.30 -4.73 -18.51
C PRO A 137 0.72 -5.87 -17.64
N GLY A 138 -0.55 -5.77 -17.26
CA GLY A 138 -1.25 -6.77 -16.45
C GLY A 138 -0.85 -6.79 -14.98
N GLY A 139 0.08 -5.91 -14.55
CA GLY A 139 0.50 -5.79 -13.16
C GLY A 139 -0.28 -4.74 -12.37
N ALA A 140 -0.42 -4.96 -11.06
CA ALA A 140 -1.05 -4.02 -10.13
C ALA A 140 -0.33 -3.97 -8.79
N HIS A 141 -0.58 -2.91 -8.01
CA HIS A 141 -0.10 -2.73 -6.64
C HIS A 141 1.42 -2.90 -6.51
N PRO A 142 2.22 -2.04 -7.16
CA PRO A 142 3.68 -2.15 -7.11
C PRO A 142 4.25 -1.82 -5.73
N ARG A 143 5.34 -2.51 -5.35
CA ARG A 143 6.20 -2.20 -4.20
C ARG A 143 7.66 -2.37 -4.59
N TYR A 144 8.52 -1.48 -4.12
CA TYR A 144 9.95 -1.63 -4.27
C TYR A 144 10.54 -2.43 -3.12
N ALA A 145 11.29 -3.49 -3.43
CA ALA A 145 12.01 -4.27 -2.44
C ALA A 145 13.49 -3.82 -2.38
N PRO A 146 14.10 -3.71 -1.17
CA PRO A 146 15.51 -3.28 -1.03
C PRO A 146 16.52 -4.19 -1.74
N SER A 147 16.09 -5.38 -2.12
CA SER A 147 16.87 -6.30 -2.94
C SER A 147 17.04 -5.86 -4.41
N GLY A 148 16.53 -4.67 -4.78
CA GLY A 148 16.57 -4.16 -6.15
C GLY A 148 15.49 -4.76 -7.06
N HIS A 149 14.36 -5.16 -6.49
CA HIS A 149 13.25 -5.73 -7.25
C HIS A 149 11.99 -4.88 -7.14
N LEU A 150 11.26 -4.82 -8.22
CA LEU A 150 9.87 -4.40 -8.25
C LEU A 150 9.02 -5.64 -7.98
N VAL A 151 8.28 -5.63 -6.86
CA VAL A 151 7.30 -6.67 -6.51
C VAL A 151 5.91 -6.13 -6.84
N TYR A 152 5.07 -6.96 -7.44
CA TYR A 152 3.74 -6.54 -7.87
C TYR A 152 2.77 -7.71 -7.93
N ALA A 153 1.49 -7.41 -7.94
CA ALA A 153 0.45 -8.43 -8.09
C ALA A 153 0.12 -8.68 -9.56
N GLN A 154 -0.01 -9.93 -9.92
CA GLN A 154 -0.60 -10.39 -11.17
C GLN A 154 -1.62 -11.50 -10.86
N GLY A 155 -2.90 -11.14 -10.88
CA GLY A 155 -3.92 -11.97 -10.28
C GLY A 155 -3.69 -12.14 -8.77
N ALA A 156 -3.85 -13.36 -8.26
CA ALA A 156 -3.61 -13.68 -6.85
C ALA A 156 -2.13 -13.96 -6.52
N ASN A 157 -1.20 -13.76 -7.45
CA ASN A 157 0.21 -14.05 -7.25
C ASN A 157 1.02 -12.77 -7.12
N LEU A 158 2.05 -12.78 -6.26
CA LEU A 158 3.09 -11.77 -6.26
C LEU A 158 4.19 -12.20 -7.21
N MET A 159 4.56 -11.28 -8.07
CA MET A 159 5.67 -11.40 -9.01
C MET A 159 6.81 -10.50 -8.58
N ALA A 160 8.05 -10.87 -8.84
CA ALA A 160 9.20 -10.01 -8.67
C ALA A 160 9.98 -9.90 -9.98
N VAL A 161 10.45 -8.72 -10.29
CA VAL A 161 11.32 -8.46 -11.45
C VAL A 161 12.46 -7.53 -11.03
N PRO A 162 13.71 -7.75 -11.46
CA PRO A 162 14.79 -6.83 -11.21
C PRO A 162 14.46 -5.43 -11.72
N PHE A 163 14.70 -4.41 -10.91
CA PHE A 163 14.33 -3.03 -11.21
C PHE A 163 15.47 -2.06 -10.86
N ASP A 164 15.86 -1.25 -11.82
CA ASP A 164 16.84 -0.18 -11.63
C ASP A 164 16.11 1.15 -11.27
N PRO A 165 16.18 1.60 -10.00
CA PRO A 165 15.50 2.82 -9.57
C PRO A 165 16.15 4.11 -10.10
N GLN A 166 17.37 4.05 -10.63
CA GLN A 166 18.05 5.22 -11.24
C GLN A 166 17.60 5.39 -12.70
N ARG A 167 17.47 4.29 -13.43
CA ARG A 167 17.01 4.28 -14.82
C ARG A 167 15.50 4.22 -14.96
N LEU A 168 14.78 3.95 -13.86
CA LEU A 168 13.33 3.70 -13.80
C LEU A 168 12.91 2.62 -14.81
N ALA A 169 13.61 1.49 -14.81
CA ALA A 169 13.44 0.44 -15.79
C ALA A 169 13.52 -0.96 -15.15
N VAL A 170 12.73 -1.88 -15.68
CA VAL A 170 12.84 -3.30 -15.35
C VAL A 170 14.00 -3.93 -16.12
N ALA A 171 14.66 -4.93 -15.49
CA ALA A 171 15.82 -5.62 -16.08
C ALA A 171 15.63 -7.14 -15.94
N GLY A 172 15.22 -7.81 -17.00
CA GLY A 172 15.06 -9.26 -17.01
C GLY A 172 13.60 -9.73 -16.95
N ALA A 173 13.40 -11.01 -16.65
CA ALA A 173 12.10 -11.65 -16.58
C ALA A 173 11.51 -11.58 -15.17
N ALA A 174 10.20 -11.44 -15.09
CA ALA A 174 9.47 -11.56 -13.83
C ALA A 174 9.36 -13.03 -13.41
N VAL A 175 9.49 -13.29 -12.11
CA VAL A 175 9.32 -14.62 -11.52
C VAL A 175 8.23 -14.58 -10.44
N PRO A 176 7.41 -15.63 -10.27
CA PRO A 176 6.49 -15.73 -9.16
C PRO A 176 7.26 -15.93 -7.85
N VAL A 177 6.86 -15.23 -6.79
CA VAL A 177 7.50 -15.30 -5.46
C VAL A 177 6.54 -15.73 -4.36
N VAL A 178 5.24 -15.43 -4.50
CA VAL A 178 4.20 -15.89 -3.58
C VAL A 178 2.91 -16.14 -4.36
N GLU A 179 2.24 -17.24 -4.06
CA GLU A 179 0.94 -17.60 -4.63
C GLU A 179 -0.18 -17.45 -3.60
N GLY A 180 -1.39 -17.22 -4.07
CA GLY A 180 -2.58 -17.23 -3.21
C GLY A 180 -2.71 -16.03 -2.28
N VAL A 181 -2.17 -14.87 -2.64
CA VAL A 181 -2.34 -13.62 -1.90
C VAL A 181 -3.70 -13.00 -2.20
N VAL A 182 -4.39 -12.55 -1.16
CA VAL A 182 -5.70 -11.88 -1.33
C VAL A 182 -5.56 -10.61 -2.15
N GLN A 183 -6.27 -10.54 -3.26
CA GLN A 183 -6.42 -9.35 -4.10
C GLN A 183 -7.88 -8.99 -4.28
N SER A 184 -8.18 -7.69 -4.27
CA SER A 184 -9.48 -7.16 -4.66
C SER A 184 -9.54 -6.96 -6.19
N PRO A 185 -10.38 -7.68 -6.91
CA PRO A 185 -10.52 -7.48 -8.37
C PRO A 185 -10.99 -6.07 -8.74
N ALA A 186 -11.83 -5.47 -7.91
CA ALA A 186 -12.39 -4.14 -8.13
C ALA A 186 -11.35 -3.03 -8.00
N THR A 187 -10.36 -3.19 -7.10
CA THR A 187 -9.39 -2.14 -6.81
C THR A 187 -7.99 -2.45 -7.31
N GLY A 188 -7.67 -3.73 -7.55
CA GLY A 188 -6.31 -4.24 -7.77
C GLY A 188 -5.46 -4.24 -6.49
N ALA A 189 -6.01 -3.80 -5.36
CA ALA A 189 -5.31 -3.81 -4.09
C ALA A 189 -5.03 -5.24 -3.64
N THR A 190 -3.78 -5.55 -3.40
CA THR A 190 -3.31 -6.85 -2.93
C THR A 190 -2.83 -6.70 -1.50
N GLN A 191 -3.16 -7.65 -0.65
CA GLN A 191 -2.94 -7.58 0.78
C GLN A 191 -1.51 -7.98 1.13
N TYR A 192 -0.54 -7.11 0.88
CA TYR A 192 0.88 -7.31 1.22
C TYR A 192 1.61 -6.01 1.50
N SER A 193 2.75 -6.11 2.19
CA SER A 193 3.67 -4.99 2.41
C SER A 193 5.11 -5.50 2.53
N ILE A 194 6.07 -4.65 2.13
CA ILE A 194 7.51 -4.93 2.21
C ILE A 194 8.15 -3.83 3.06
N SER A 195 9.01 -4.22 4.02
CA SER A 195 9.78 -3.26 4.81
C SER A 195 11.03 -2.80 4.08
N THR A 196 11.64 -1.71 4.56
CA THR A 196 12.96 -1.25 4.10
C THR A 196 14.10 -2.23 4.42
N THR A 197 13.88 -3.19 5.31
CA THR A 197 14.81 -4.29 5.63
C THR A 197 14.60 -5.54 4.76
N GLY A 198 13.57 -5.54 3.89
CA GLY A 198 13.27 -6.63 2.98
C GLY A 198 12.37 -7.73 3.55
N SER A 199 11.75 -7.50 4.71
CA SER A 199 10.71 -8.40 5.24
C SER A 199 9.42 -8.22 4.44
N LEU A 200 8.76 -9.33 4.12
CA LEU A 200 7.46 -9.37 3.44
C LEU A 200 6.40 -9.86 4.43
N VAL A 201 5.28 -9.16 4.50
CA VAL A 201 4.05 -9.62 5.15
C VAL A 201 2.93 -9.64 4.13
N TYR A 202 2.08 -10.67 4.15
CA TYR A 202 0.90 -10.72 3.30
C TYR A 202 -0.26 -11.45 3.97
N VAL A 203 -1.46 -11.29 3.43
CA VAL A 203 -2.63 -12.04 3.83
C VAL A 203 -2.79 -13.20 2.86
N ALA A 204 -2.48 -14.41 3.33
CA ALA A 204 -2.79 -15.63 2.63
C ALA A 204 -4.31 -15.82 2.64
N GLY A 205 -4.90 -16.11 1.50
CA GLY A 205 -6.33 -16.25 1.49
C GLY A 205 -6.87 -17.11 0.40
N GLY A 206 -7.93 -17.82 0.77
CA GLY A 206 -8.97 -18.21 -0.17
C GLY A 206 -10.07 -17.17 -0.11
N VAL A 207 -10.91 -17.16 -1.11
CA VAL A 207 -11.99 -16.19 -1.35
C VAL A 207 -13.11 -16.21 -0.28
N GLN A 208 -13.01 -17.02 0.76
CA GLN A 208 -14.07 -17.20 1.75
C GLN A 208 -13.54 -17.38 3.16
N GLY A 209 -13.55 -16.32 3.93
CA GLY A 209 -13.36 -16.33 5.38
C GLY A 209 -13.26 -14.93 5.94
N THR A 210 -14.11 -14.60 6.89
CA THR A 210 -14.02 -13.32 7.61
C THR A 210 -12.78 -13.25 8.51
N GLN A 211 -12.22 -14.42 8.88
CA GLN A 211 -11.02 -14.50 9.72
C GLN A 211 -9.79 -14.88 8.87
N ARG A 212 -8.73 -14.11 9.00
CA ARG A 212 -7.46 -14.22 8.29
C ARG A 212 -6.32 -14.27 9.28
N LYS A 213 -5.17 -14.84 8.86
CA LYS A 213 -3.93 -14.84 9.64
C LYS A 213 -2.90 -13.95 8.96
N LEU A 214 -2.05 -13.32 9.74
CA LEU A 214 -0.82 -12.71 9.24
C LEU A 214 0.26 -13.78 9.22
N VAL A 215 1.06 -13.81 8.16
CA VAL A 215 2.16 -14.78 8.00
C VAL A 215 3.43 -14.07 7.56
N TRP A 216 4.57 -14.52 8.06
CA TRP A 216 5.87 -14.21 7.52
C TRP A 216 6.21 -15.15 6.36
N VAL A 217 6.91 -14.63 5.36
CA VAL A 217 7.46 -15.44 4.28
C VAL A 217 8.96 -15.22 4.22
N ALA A 218 9.72 -16.24 4.46
CA ALA A 218 11.16 -16.23 4.27
C ALA A 218 11.51 -16.24 2.77
N ARG A 219 12.73 -15.79 2.42
CA ARG A 219 13.19 -15.73 1.02
C ARG A 219 13.14 -17.08 0.29
N ASN A 220 13.14 -18.20 1.00
CA ASN A 220 12.99 -19.54 0.47
C ASN A 220 11.52 -19.99 0.31
N GLY A 221 10.55 -19.09 0.52
CA GLY A 221 9.13 -19.37 0.42
C GLY A 221 8.51 -20.03 1.66
N LYS A 222 9.28 -20.30 2.73
CA LYS A 222 8.73 -20.86 3.96
C LYS A 222 7.83 -19.86 4.65
N GLU A 223 6.59 -20.26 4.94
CA GLU A 223 5.62 -19.47 5.67
C GLU A 223 5.67 -19.78 7.17
N GLU A 224 5.66 -18.72 7.98
CA GLU A 224 5.56 -18.81 9.44
C GLU A 224 4.43 -17.88 9.92
N PRO A 225 3.34 -18.45 10.49
CA PRO A 225 2.26 -17.63 11.05
C PRO A 225 2.79 -16.73 12.18
N LEU A 226 2.35 -15.46 12.19
CA LEU A 226 2.54 -14.60 13.34
C LEU A 226 1.62 -15.06 14.48
N ALA A 227 2.03 -14.78 15.73
CA ALA A 227 1.24 -15.07 16.92
C ALA A 227 -0.04 -14.20 17.04
N ALA A 228 -0.27 -13.32 16.04
CA ALA A 228 -1.47 -12.50 15.96
C ALA A 228 -2.73 -13.38 15.87
N PRO A 229 -3.76 -13.13 16.71
CA PRO A 229 -5.02 -13.86 16.63
C PRO A 229 -5.68 -13.66 15.28
N PRO A 230 -6.45 -14.65 14.78
CA PRO A 230 -7.18 -14.47 13.52
C PRO A 230 -8.22 -13.35 13.64
N HIS A 231 -8.22 -12.41 12.70
CA HIS A 231 -9.18 -11.31 12.58
C HIS A 231 -9.54 -11.06 11.10
N ALA A 232 -10.49 -10.18 10.86
CA ALA A 232 -10.82 -9.71 9.51
C ALA A 232 -9.77 -8.70 9.01
N TYR A 233 -8.51 -9.11 9.00
CA TYR A 233 -7.38 -8.26 8.59
C TYR A 233 -7.50 -7.78 7.15
N GLN A 234 -7.20 -6.51 6.93
CA GLN A 234 -7.14 -5.87 5.62
C GLN A 234 -5.96 -4.89 5.57
N ASN A 235 -5.41 -4.68 4.38
CA ASN A 235 -4.41 -3.64 4.09
C ASN A 235 -3.18 -3.65 5.01
N PRO A 236 -2.46 -4.79 5.19
CA PRO A 236 -1.28 -4.82 6.03
C PRO A 236 -0.19 -3.90 5.46
N ARG A 237 0.48 -3.19 6.35
CA ARG A 237 1.64 -2.34 6.04
C ARG A 237 2.73 -2.56 7.07
N LEU A 238 3.90 -2.94 6.62
CA LEU A 238 5.07 -3.10 7.47
C LEU A 238 5.73 -1.74 7.69
N SER A 239 6.13 -1.44 8.94
CA SER A 239 6.87 -0.21 9.25
C SER A 239 8.23 -0.21 8.53
N PRO A 240 8.83 0.97 8.25
CA PRO A 240 10.11 1.05 7.56
C PRO A 240 11.24 0.26 8.23
N ASP A 241 11.24 0.20 9.56
CA ASP A 241 12.21 -0.56 10.36
C ASP A 241 11.88 -2.06 10.47
N GLY A 242 10.75 -2.51 9.91
CA GLY A 242 10.30 -3.90 9.95
C GLY A 242 9.84 -4.40 11.32
N ARG A 243 9.58 -3.52 12.29
CA ARG A 243 9.24 -3.92 13.67
C ARG A 243 7.76 -3.90 13.99
N ARG A 244 6.94 -3.24 13.18
CA ARG A 244 5.49 -3.11 13.38
C ARG A 244 4.72 -3.34 12.10
N ILE A 245 3.51 -3.85 12.22
CA ILE A 245 2.56 -3.98 11.12
C ILE A 245 1.35 -3.11 11.45
N ALA A 246 1.06 -2.11 10.61
CA ALA A 246 -0.22 -1.44 10.63
C ALA A 246 -1.21 -2.24 9.78
N VAL A 247 -2.42 -2.44 10.28
CA VAL A 247 -3.44 -3.24 9.62
C VAL A 247 -4.84 -2.72 9.95
N SER A 248 -5.75 -2.74 8.99
CA SER A 248 -7.17 -2.51 9.27
C SER A 248 -7.82 -3.81 9.72
N ILE A 249 -8.66 -3.76 10.75
CA ILE A 249 -9.51 -4.87 11.17
C ILE A 249 -10.94 -4.46 10.91
N ALA A 250 -11.64 -5.22 10.04
CA ALA A 250 -13.03 -4.97 9.65
C ALA A 250 -13.95 -5.91 10.44
N GLU A 251 -14.40 -5.48 11.61
CA GLU A 251 -15.39 -6.20 12.44
C GLU A 251 -16.70 -5.39 12.52
N GLN A 252 -17.17 -5.01 13.71
CA GLN A 252 -18.35 -4.15 13.85
C GLN A 252 -18.07 -2.74 13.34
N GLU A 253 -16.86 -2.24 13.60
CA GLU A 253 -16.33 -1.00 13.04
C GLU A 253 -14.94 -1.30 12.47
N THR A 254 -14.59 -0.66 11.33
CA THR A 254 -13.26 -0.79 10.77
C THR A 254 -12.33 0.19 11.46
N GLN A 255 -11.24 -0.32 12.03
CA GLN A 255 -10.23 0.48 12.74
C GLN A 255 -8.83 0.10 12.29
N ALA A 256 -7.87 1.02 12.42
CA ALA A 256 -6.47 0.73 12.23
C ALA A 256 -5.85 0.24 13.54
N TRP A 257 -5.05 -0.81 13.44
CA TRP A 257 -4.36 -1.47 14.53
C TRP A 257 -2.87 -1.55 14.25
N LEU A 258 -2.07 -1.58 15.31
CA LEU A 258 -0.64 -1.84 15.21
C LEU A 258 -0.32 -3.20 15.86
N TYR A 259 0.36 -4.06 15.13
CA TYR A 259 0.96 -5.27 15.66
C TYR A 259 2.45 -5.04 15.88
N ASP A 260 2.90 -5.14 17.12
CA ASP A 260 4.31 -5.05 17.51
C ASP A 260 4.94 -6.43 17.41
N LEU A 261 5.87 -6.59 16.47
CA LEU A 261 6.54 -7.86 16.18
C LEU A 261 7.54 -8.29 17.25
N SER A 262 7.99 -7.37 18.10
CA SER A 262 8.93 -7.68 19.19
C SER A 262 8.23 -8.16 20.45
N ARG A 263 6.95 -7.81 20.60
CA ARG A 263 6.13 -8.09 21.78
C ARG A 263 4.99 -9.06 21.51
N ASP A 264 4.77 -9.42 20.25
CA ASP A 264 3.61 -10.20 19.80
C ASP A 264 2.28 -9.61 20.28
N THR A 265 2.13 -8.28 20.23
CA THR A 265 0.96 -7.57 20.70
C THR A 265 0.28 -6.79 19.58
N LEU A 266 -1.04 -6.92 19.49
CA LEU A 266 -1.91 -6.12 18.64
C LEU A 266 -2.52 -4.99 19.50
N SER A 267 -2.37 -3.74 19.08
CA SER A 267 -2.82 -2.56 19.81
C SER A 267 -3.45 -1.50 18.89
#